data_0edd8e4588c0d8b03852836627397b91
#
_entry.id   0edd8e4588c0d8b03852836627397b91
#
_cell.length_a   1.000
_cell.length_b   1.000
_cell.length_c   1.000
_cell.angle_alpha   90.00
_cell.angle_beta   90.00
_cell.angle_gamma   90.00
#
_symmetry.space_group_name_H-M   'P 1'
#
loop_
_entity.id
_entity.type
_entity.pdbx_description
1 polymer ?
#
loop_
_entity_poly.entity_id
_entity_poly.type
_entity_poly.pdbx_seq_one_letter_code
_entity_poly.pdbx_strand_id
1 'polypeptide(L)'
;MTDPATTRPSWDTDELPQGEEKVAAVQGMFDAIAPKYDRLNRIISFRLDVRWRKRAVRDLALPAGSTVLDLASGTGDLCIDLAAGGVEPISMDLSFGMLSADRSGVPRVQTDILRLPVPDASVDGVTCGFALRNLLDLPTFFDELGRVVRPGGRIALLDVS
;
A
#
# COMPACT_ATOMS: atom_id res chain seq x y z
N MET A 1 -14.25 -43.98 12.69
CA MET A 1 -13.87 -42.75 13.37
C MET A 1 -12.66 -42.20 12.64
N THR A 2 -12.90 -41.45 11.56
CA THR A 2 -11.88 -40.93 10.64
C THR A 2 -11.61 -39.49 10.97
N ASP A 3 -10.36 -39.23 11.34
CA ASP A 3 -9.77 -37.94 11.64
C ASP A 3 -9.88 -36.98 10.43
N PRO A 4 -10.38 -35.73 10.55
CA PRO A 4 -10.35 -34.79 9.46
C PRO A 4 -8.92 -34.27 9.29
N ALA A 5 -8.25 -34.80 8.28
CA ALA A 5 -6.93 -34.39 7.86
C ALA A 5 -6.86 -32.88 7.67
N THR A 6 -6.06 -32.26 8.49
CA THR A 6 -5.58 -30.88 8.34
C THR A 6 -4.78 -30.82 7.05
N THR A 7 -5.43 -30.36 5.98
CA THR A 7 -4.75 -30.12 4.70
C THR A 7 -3.85 -28.90 4.88
N ARG A 8 -2.59 -29.12 5.20
CA ARG A 8 -1.55 -28.09 5.06
C ARG A 8 -1.43 -27.77 3.57
N PRO A 9 -1.45 -26.52 3.14
CA PRO A 9 -1.09 -26.18 1.78
C PRO A 9 0.35 -26.65 1.55
N SER A 10 0.56 -27.56 0.61
CA SER A 10 1.88 -27.93 0.15
C SER A 10 2.40 -26.77 -0.71
N TRP A 11 3.22 -25.96 -0.15
CA TRP A 11 4.04 -25.01 -0.90
C TRP A 11 5.14 -25.82 -1.58
N ASP A 12 4.87 -26.26 -2.79
CA ASP A 12 5.90 -26.80 -3.67
C ASP A 12 6.72 -25.61 -4.15
N THR A 13 7.96 -25.53 -3.70
CA THR A 13 8.85 -24.37 -3.93
C THR A 13 9.32 -24.23 -5.37
N ASP A 14 8.95 -25.15 -6.27
CA ASP A 14 9.41 -25.15 -7.65
C ASP A 14 8.50 -24.43 -8.64
N GLU A 15 7.27 -24.02 -8.25
CA GLU A 15 6.37 -23.21 -9.09
C GLU A 15 5.80 -22.03 -8.29
N LEU A 16 6.56 -20.96 -8.21
CA LEU A 16 6.02 -19.69 -7.69
C LEU A 16 5.00 -19.14 -8.70
N PRO A 17 3.77 -18.77 -8.27
CA PRO A 17 2.76 -18.20 -9.14
C PRO A 17 3.31 -16.96 -9.85
N GLN A 18 2.99 -16.81 -11.14
CA GLN A 18 3.44 -15.70 -11.98
C GLN A 18 2.24 -14.93 -12.54
N GLY A 19 2.47 -13.68 -12.98
CA GLY A 19 1.44 -12.86 -13.60
C GLY A 19 0.23 -12.62 -12.69
N GLU A 20 -0.97 -12.78 -13.23
CA GLU A 20 -2.24 -12.57 -12.53
C GLU A 20 -2.44 -13.51 -11.33
N GLU A 21 -1.94 -14.74 -11.42
CA GLU A 21 -2.00 -15.70 -10.30
C GLU A 21 -1.16 -15.21 -9.10
N LYS A 22 -0.01 -14.58 -9.36
CA LYS A 22 0.81 -13.97 -8.30
C LYS A 22 0.07 -12.81 -7.63
N VAL A 23 -0.59 -11.97 -8.42
CA VAL A 23 -1.40 -10.86 -7.89
C VAL A 23 -2.50 -11.39 -6.99
N ALA A 24 -3.26 -12.40 -7.45
CA ALA A 24 -4.33 -13.01 -6.67
C ALA A 24 -3.82 -13.68 -5.40
N ALA A 25 -2.66 -14.36 -5.46
CA ALA A 25 -2.04 -15.01 -4.30
C ALA A 25 -1.57 -13.99 -3.26
N VAL A 26 -0.94 -12.88 -3.70
CA VAL A 26 -0.51 -11.78 -2.83
C VAL A 26 -1.71 -11.08 -2.20
N GLN A 27 -2.76 -10.80 -2.97
CA GLN A 27 -4.00 -10.23 -2.47
C GLN A 27 -4.63 -11.12 -1.40
N GLY A 28 -4.81 -12.41 -1.69
CA GLY A 28 -5.38 -13.37 -0.74
C GLY A 28 -4.55 -13.50 0.54
N MET A 29 -3.23 -13.44 0.43
CA MET A 29 -2.33 -13.44 1.59
C MET A 29 -2.57 -12.19 2.46
N PHE A 30 -2.60 -11.00 1.87
CA PHE A 30 -2.84 -9.77 2.61
C PHE A 30 -4.24 -9.70 3.22
N ASP A 31 -5.26 -10.18 2.53
CA ASP A 31 -6.62 -10.29 3.07
C ASP A 31 -6.65 -11.18 4.33
N ALA A 32 -5.92 -12.29 4.31
CA ALA A 32 -5.87 -13.23 5.43
C ALA A 32 -5.11 -12.69 6.65
N ILE A 33 -4.04 -11.92 6.44
CA ILE A 33 -3.19 -11.42 7.53
C ILE A 33 -3.59 -10.02 8.04
N ALA A 34 -4.47 -9.31 7.31
CA ALA A 34 -4.86 -7.92 7.62
C ALA A 34 -5.16 -7.67 9.11
N PRO A 35 -5.91 -8.53 9.83
CA PRO A 35 -6.22 -8.30 11.25
C PRO A 35 -5.01 -8.33 12.19
N LYS A 36 -3.89 -8.95 11.76
CA LYS A 36 -2.68 -9.14 12.58
C LYS A 36 -1.46 -8.40 12.01
N TYR A 37 -1.60 -7.83 10.82
CA TYR A 37 -0.51 -7.27 10.04
C TYR A 37 0.26 -6.17 10.78
N ASP A 38 -0.43 -5.24 11.39
CA ASP A 38 0.18 -4.13 12.12
C ASP A 38 1.01 -4.57 13.33
N ARG A 39 0.51 -5.59 14.06
CA ARG A 39 1.26 -6.11 15.23
C ARG A 39 2.55 -6.79 14.80
N LEU A 40 2.48 -7.54 13.70
CA LEU A 40 3.64 -8.27 13.17
C LEU A 40 4.69 -7.29 12.63
N ASN A 41 4.29 -6.29 11.87
CA ASN A 41 5.20 -5.28 11.33
C ASN A 41 5.87 -4.46 12.43
N ARG A 42 5.13 -4.02 13.45
CA ARG A 42 5.71 -3.27 14.59
C ARG A 42 6.73 -4.07 15.38
N ILE A 43 6.56 -5.39 15.46
CA ILE A 43 7.51 -6.28 16.13
C ILE A 43 8.76 -6.48 15.27
N ILE A 44 8.59 -6.76 13.98
CA ILE A 44 9.70 -7.06 13.06
C ILE A 44 10.55 -5.81 12.79
N SER A 45 9.95 -4.64 12.65
CA SER A 45 10.65 -3.41 12.32
C SER A 45 11.26 -2.67 13.52
N PHE A 46 11.07 -3.15 14.76
CA PHE A 46 11.44 -2.42 15.99
C PHE A 46 10.93 -0.97 16.00
N ARG A 47 9.76 -0.71 15.38
CA ARG A 47 9.14 0.62 15.21
C ARG A 47 9.96 1.61 14.35
N LEU A 48 10.94 1.13 13.61
CA LEU A 48 11.67 1.96 12.63
C LEU A 48 10.76 2.42 11.50
N ASP A 49 9.79 1.58 11.11
CA ASP A 49 8.74 1.90 10.14
C ASP A 49 8.01 3.21 10.50
N VAL A 50 7.70 3.43 11.77
CA VAL A 50 7.04 4.67 12.25
C VAL A 50 7.92 5.90 11.98
N ARG A 51 9.22 5.80 12.23
CA ARG A 51 10.16 6.91 12.01
C ARG A 51 10.33 7.21 10.52
N TRP A 52 10.40 6.17 9.69
CA TRP A 52 10.52 6.30 8.25
C TRP A 52 9.27 6.89 7.62
N ARG A 53 8.08 6.45 8.01
CA ARG A 53 6.81 7.04 7.55
C ARG A 53 6.72 8.52 7.89
N LYS A 54 6.99 8.89 9.14
CA LYS A 54 7.00 10.32 9.57
C LYS A 54 8.03 11.14 8.81
N ARG A 55 9.16 10.54 8.45
CA ARG A 55 10.15 11.19 7.62
C ARG A 55 9.63 11.38 6.20
N ALA A 56 9.06 10.35 5.58
CA ALA A 56 8.49 10.43 4.23
C ALA A 56 7.42 11.52 4.13
N VAL A 57 6.51 11.59 5.10
CA VAL A 57 5.47 12.64 5.17
C VAL A 57 6.08 14.03 5.26
N ARG A 58 7.09 14.22 6.10
CA ARG A 58 7.77 15.52 6.23
C ARG A 58 8.52 15.90 4.95
N ASP A 59 9.22 14.95 4.34
CA ASP A 59 10.03 15.19 3.14
C ASP A 59 9.14 15.39 1.90
N LEU A 60 7.87 14.93 1.93
CA LEU A 60 6.87 15.24 0.92
C LEU A 60 6.60 16.75 0.83
N ALA A 61 6.66 17.46 1.95
CA ALA A 61 6.66 18.93 2.03
C ALA A 61 5.56 19.62 1.21
N LEU A 62 4.34 19.06 1.20
CA LEU A 62 3.19 19.63 0.54
C LEU A 62 2.43 20.62 1.44
N PRO A 63 1.82 21.67 0.87
CA PRO A 63 0.95 22.58 1.61
C PRO A 63 -0.24 21.86 2.26
N ALA A 64 -0.76 22.41 3.35
CA ALA A 64 -1.99 21.92 3.97
C ALA A 64 -3.16 21.96 2.96
N GLY A 65 -4.02 20.93 2.99
CA GLY A 65 -5.13 20.77 2.05
C GLY A 65 -4.75 20.14 0.71
N SER A 66 -3.46 19.79 0.50
CA SER A 66 -3.04 19.07 -0.70
C SER A 66 -3.65 17.66 -0.74
N THR A 67 -4.11 17.24 -1.92
CA THR A 67 -4.63 15.88 -2.16
C THR A 67 -3.47 14.92 -2.40
N VAL A 68 -3.39 13.86 -1.60
CA VAL A 68 -2.32 12.85 -1.69
C VAL A 68 -2.94 11.45 -1.80
N LEU A 69 -2.53 10.68 -2.80
CA LEU A 69 -2.89 9.26 -2.89
C LEU A 69 -1.86 8.44 -2.10
N ASP A 70 -2.33 7.62 -1.17
CA ASP A 70 -1.49 6.63 -0.51
C ASP A 70 -1.73 5.26 -1.16
N LEU A 71 -0.77 4.82 -1.95
CA LEU A 71 -0.87 3.61 -2.77
C LEU A 71 -0.34 2.40 -2.00
N ALA A 72 -1.06 1.27 -2.14
CA ALA A 72 -0.85 0.09 -1.31
C ALA A 72 -0.87 0.45 0.18
N SER A 73 -1.90 1.20 0.56
CA SER A 73 -2.05 1.85 1.87
C SER A 73 -2.19 0.88 3.04
N GLY A 74 -2.56 -0.38 2.76
CA GLY A 74 -2.77 -1.39 3.78
C GLY A 74 -3.83 -0.95 4.80
N THR A 75 -3.47 -0.97 6.07
CA THR A 75 -4.35 -0.60 7.19
C THR A 75 -4.40 0.90 7.49
N GLY A 76 -3.82 1.74 6.62
CA GLY A 76 -3.93 3.20 6.66
C GLY A 76 -2.97 3.92 7.58
N ASP A 77 -1.91 3.28 8.07
CA ASP A 77 -0.95 3.89 8.99
C ASP A 77 -0.30 5.15 8.39
N LEU A 78 0.08 5.12 7.11
CA LEU A 78 0.68 6.27 6.43
C LEU A 78 -0.36 7.38 6.18
N CYS A 79 -1.61 7.01 5.88
CA CYS A 79 -2.72 7.96 5.78
C CYS A 79 -2.95 8.72 7.10
N ILE A 80 -2.82 8.05 8.26
CA ILE A 80 -2.91 8.71 9.57
C ILE A 80 -1.81 9.77 9.72
N ASP A 81 -0.57 9.42 9.38
CA ASP A 81 0.56 10.36 9.46
C ASP A 81 0.41 11.53 8.46
N LEU A 82 -0.10 11.27 7.24
CA LEU A 82 -0.40 12.29 6.22
C LEU A 82 -1.48 13.26 6.70
N ALA A 83 -2.60 12.76 7.20
CA ALA A 83 -3.69 13.59 7.71
C ALA A 83 -3.23 14.45 8.91
N ALA A 84 -2.42 13.89 9.80
CA ALA A 84 -1.81 14.63 10.90
C ALA A 84 -0.86 15.74 10.40
N GLY A 85 -0.26 15.56 9.22
CA GLY A 85 0.54 16.56 8.52
C GLY A 85 -0.27 17.67 7.83
N GLY A 86 -1.61 17.58 7.83
CA GLY A 86 -2.52 18.60 7.30
C GLY A 86 -2.86 18.44 5.81
N VAL A 87 -2.43 17.37 5.15
CA VAL A 87 -2.85 17.05 3.78
C VAL A 87 -4.12 16.19 3.79
N GLU A 88 -4.77 16.03 2.62
CA GLU A 88 -5.97 15.24 2.42
C GLU A 88 -5.64 13.92 1.73
N PRO A 89 -5.35 12.84 2.49
CA PRO A 89 -5.01 11.55 1.90
C PRO A 89 -6.23 10.77 1.43
N ILE A 90 -6.04 9.98 0.38
CA ILE A 90 -6.96 8.96 -0.08
C ILE A 90 -6.23 7.61 -0.03
N SER A 91 -6.78 6.68 0.72
CA SER A 91 -6.26 5.33 0.91
C SER A 91 -6.60 4.45 -0.30
N MET A 92 -5.60 3.87 -0.96
CA MET A 92 -5.78 3.01 -2.13
C MET A 92 -5.06 1.69 -1.95
N ASP A 93 -5.77 0.59 -2.07
CA ASP A 93 -5.20 -0.76 -1.97
C ASP A 93 -5.96 -1.75 -2.85
N LEU A 94 -5.28 -2.80 -3.28
CA LEU A 94 -5.89 -3.90 -4.02
C LEU A 94 -6.66 -4.84 -3.08
N SER A 95 -6.22 -4.97 -1.83
CA SER A 95 -6.78 -5.84 -0.82
C SER A 95 -7.99 -5.20 -0.14
N PHE A 96 -9.16 -5.79 -0.33
CA PHE A 96 -10.37 -5.40 0.40
C PHE A 96 -10.22 -5.62 1.91
N GLY A 97 -9.54 -6.70 2.32
CA GLY A 97 -9.28 -7.00 3.71
C GLY A 97 -8.45 -5.91 4.40
N MET A 98 -7.42 -5.39 3.73
CA MET A 98 -6.61 -4.28 4.23
C MET A 98 -7.44 -3.00 4.37
N LEU A 99 -8.19 -2.62 3.34
CA LEU A 99 -9.07 -1.45 3.37
C LEU A 99 -10.17 -1.57 4.44
N SER A 100 -10.69 -2.78 4.68
CA SER A 100 -11.67 -3.03 5.74
C SER A 100 -11.06 -2.87 7.14
N ALA A 101 -9.76 -3.15 7.29
CA ALA A 101 -9.01 -2.97 8.53
C ALA A 101 -8.38 -1.57 8.66
N ASP A 102 -8.52 -0.72 7.66
CA ASP A 102 -8.01 0.65 7.65
C ASP A 102 -8.66 1.48 8.77
N ARG A 103 -7.83 2.10 9.60
CA ARG A 103 -8.23 2.88 10.77
C ARG A 103 -8.02 4.39 10.59
N SER A 104 -7.61 4.81 9.40
CA SER A 104 -7.28 6.21 9.13
C SER A 104 -8.50 7.14 9.13
N GLY A 105 -9.68 6.60 8.81
CA GLY A 105 -10.91 7.38 8.66
C GLY A 105 -10.97 8.21 7.38
N VAL A 106 -10.00 8.08 6.46
CA VAL A 106 -9.96 8.79 5.18
C VAL A 106 -10.77 8.04 4.10
N PRO A 107 -11.08 8.68 2.95
CA PRO A 107 -11.67 7.98 1.81
C PRO A 107 -10.81 6.79 1.37
N ARG A 108 -11.46 5.69 1.01
CA ARG A 108 -10.81 4.43 0.64
C ARG A 108 -11.29 3.97 -0.72
N VAL A 109 -10.36 3.53 -1.56
CA VAL A 109 -10.64 3.03 -2.92
C VAL A 109 -9.92 1.70 -3.12
N GLN A 110 -10.67 0.64 -3.42
CA GLN A 110 -10.07 -0.62 -3.85
C GLN A 110 -9.69 -0.51 -5.32
N THR A 111 -8.41 -0.62 -5.61
CA THR A 111 -7.90 -0.46 -6.99
C THR A 111 -6.54 -1.11 -7.17
N ASP A 112 -6.25 -1.47 -8.41
CA ASP A 112 -4.88 -1.79 -8.84
C ASP A 112 -4.10 -0.48 -9.02
N ILE A 113 -2.96 -0.38 -8.33
CA ILE A 113 -2.11 0.81 -8.38
C ILE A 113 -1.33 0.96 -9.70
N LEU A 114 -1.37 -0.05 -10.56
CA LEU A 114 -0.86 0.03 -11.94
C LEU A 114 -1.86 0.71 -12.89
N ARG A 115 -3.10 0.95 -12.44
CA ARG A 115 -4.16 1.61 -13.20
C ARG A 115 -5.08 2.38 -12.29
N LEU A 116 -4.67 3.59 -11.92
CA LEU A 116 -5.39 4.42 -10.96
C LEU A 116 -6.67 5.04 -11.55
N PRO A 117 -7.80 4.98 -10.85
CA PRO A 117 -9.08 5.52 -11.31
C PRO A 117 -9.19 7.04 -11.07
N VAL A 118 -8.14 7.78 -11.41
CA VAL A 118 -8.07 9.23 -11.24
C VAL A 118 -7.59 9.90 -12.53
N PRO A 119 -8.02 11.13 -12.82
CA PRO A 119 -7.59 11.86 -14.02
C PRO A 119 -6.10 12.19 -14.02
N ASP A 120 -5.58 12.54 -15.20
CA ASP A 120 -4.21 13.02 -15.37
C ASP A 120 -4.01 14.31 -14.58
N ALA A 121 -2.81 14.50 -14.03
CA ALA A 121 -2.39 15.71 -13.32
C ALA A 121 -3.43 16.22 -12.29
N SER A 122 -4.07 15.31 -11.56
CA SER A 122 -5.21 15.63 -10.67
C SER A 122 -4.86 15.67 -9.19
N VAL A 123 -3.69 15.16 -8.78
CA VAL A 123 -3.28 15.10 -7.38
C VAL A 123 -1.99 15.85 -7.12
N ASP A 124 -1.82 16.32 -5.88
CA ASP A 124 -0.64 17.07 -5.46
C ASP A 124 0.53 16.16 -5.13
N GLY A 125 0.22 14.94 -4.67
CA GLY A 125 1.26 14.00 -4.32
C GLY A 125 0.79 12.56 -4.26
N VAL A 126 1.78 11.68 -4.19
CA VAL A 126 1.61 10.24 -4.02
C VAL A 126 2.59 9.75 -2.98
N THR A 127 2.12 8.84 -2.13
CA THR A 127 2.95 8.02 -1.25
C THR A 127 2.77 6.55 -1.55
N CYS A 128 3.81 5.74 -1.34
CA CYS A 128 3.73 4.28 -1.39
C CYS A 128 4.77 3.73 -0.42
N GLY A 129 4.32 2.96 0.56
CA GLY A 129 5.18 2.41 1.61
C GLY A 129 5.25 0.89 1.57
N PHE A 130 6.48 0.34 1.47
CA PHE A 130 6.79 -1.09 1.62
C PHE A 130 6.11 -2.03 0.61
N ALA A 131 5.80 -1.54 -0.60
CA ALA A 131 5.06 -2.30 -1.60
C ALA A 131 5.83 -2.55 -2.91
N LEU A 132 6.89 -1.80 -3.21
CA LEU A 132 7.57 -1.85 -4.51
C LEU A 132 8.06 -3.25 -4.87
N ARG A 133 8.58 -4.00 -3.91
CA ARG A 133 9.05 -5.39 -4.10
C ARG A 133 7.95 -6.37 -4.49
N ASN A 134 6.68 -6.02 -4.25
CA ASN A 134 5.52 -6.86 -4.57
C ASN A 134 4.94 -6.54 -5.95
N LEU A 135 5.37 -5.44 -6.58
CA LEU A 135 4.89 -5.04 -7.90
C LEU A 135 5.52 -5.88 -8.99
N LEU A 136 4.70 -6.28 -9.97
CA LEU A 136 5.14 -7.05 -11.12
C LEU A 136 5.73 -6.17 -12.22
N ASP A 137 5.28 -4.93 -12.32
CA ASP A 137 5.60 -4.01 -13.41
C ASP A 137 5.89 -2.61 -12.85
N LEU A 138 7.15 -2.40 -12.47
CA LEU A 138 7.62 -1.11 -11.99
C LEU A 138 7.58 0.00 -13.06
N PRO A 139 7.93 -0.24 -14.34
CA PRO A 139 7.78 0.77 -15.38
C PRO A 139 6.34 1.31 -15.47
N THR A 140 5.34 0.43 -15.57
CA THR A 140 3.93 0.85 -15.60
C THR A 140 3.53 1.61 -14.34
N PHE A 141 4.02 1.19 -13.17
CA PHE A 141 3.77 1.92 -11.92
C PHE A 141 4.31 3.35 -11.97
N PHE A 142 5.56 3.54 -12.41
CA PHE A 142 6.15 4.88 -12.52
C PHE A 142 5.45 5.75 -13.59
N ASP A 143 5.01 5.17 -14.70
CA ASP A 143 4.23 5.87 -15.72
C ASP A 143 2.88 6.37 -15.13
N GLU A 144 2.19 5.54 -14.34
CA GLU A 144 0.97 5.95 -13.64
C GLU A 144 1.22 7.10 -12.64
N LEU A 145 2.30 7.04 -11.87
CA LEU A 145 2.68 8.15 -10.97
C LEU A 145 2.88 9.45 -11.77
N GLY A 146 3.63 9.37 -12.88
CA GLY A 146 3.85 10.51 -13.77
C GLY A 146 2.57 11.05 -14.39
N ARG A 147 1.59 10.20 -14.65
CA ARG A 147 0.30 10.58 -15.20
C ARG A 147 -0.57 11.35 -14.21
N VAL A 148 -0.70 10.83 -12.98
CA VAL A 148 -1.68 11.33 -12.00
C VAL A 148 -1.20 12.55 -11.22
N VAL A 149 0.11 12.66 -10.97
CA VAL A 149 0.68 13.77 -10.20
C VAL A 149 0.81 15.00 -11.10
N ARG A 150 0.28 16.12 -10.63
CA ARG A 150 0.37 17.40 -11.36
C ARG A 150 1.81 17.92 -11.42
N PRO A 151 2.15 18.76 -12.39
CA PRO A 151 3.45 19.43 -12.45
C PRO A 151 3.77 20.17 -11.14
N GLY A 152 4.94 19.93 -10.58
CA GLY A 152 5.35 20.46 -9.28
C GLY A 152 4.86 19.66 -8.07
N GLY A 153 4.08 18.62 -8.31
CA GLY A 153 3.68 17.67 -7.24
C GLY A 153 4.86 16.85 -6.70
N ARG A 154 4.61 16.08 -5.66
CA ARG A 154 5.63 15.32 -4.92
C ARG A 154 5.29 13.86 -4.85
N ILE A 155 6.31 13.01 -4.89
CA ILE A 155 6.20 11.57 -4.72
C ILE A 155 7.16 11.13 -3.63
N ALA A 156 6.67 10.37 -2.67
CA ALA A 156 7.48 9.75 -1.62
C ALA A 156 7.29 8.23 -1.63
N LEU A 157 8.35 7.52 -1.99
CA LEU A 157 8.38 6.07 -2.00
C LEU A 157 9.27 5.59 -0.85
N LEU A 158 8.73 4.66 -0.07
CA LEU A 158 9.38 4.10 1.09
C LEU A 158 9.46 2.59 0.93
N ASP A 159 10.68 2.04 0.86
CA ASP A 159 10.88 0.60 0.86
C ASP A 159 12.17 0.24 1.62
N VAL A 160 12.35 -1.05 1.89
CA VAL A 160 13.55 -1.60 2.52
C VAL A 160 14.28 -2.49 1.51
N SER A 161 15.57 -2.32 1.41
CA SER A 161 16.47 -3.16 0.60
C SER A 161 17.00 -4.34 1.42
#